data_92b0bcd5b2373c093a2e633b7bd41101
#
_entry.id   92b0bcd5b2373c093a2e633b7bd41101
#
_cell.length_a   1.000
_cell.length_b   1.000
_cell.length_c   1.000
_cell.angle_alpha   90.00
_cell.angle_beta   90.00
_cell.angle_gamma   90.00
#
_symmetry.space_group_name_H-M   'P 1'
#
loop_
_entity.id
_entity.type
_entity.pdbx_description
1 polymer ?
#
loop_
_entity_poly.entity_id
_entity_poly.type
_entity_poly.pdbx_seq_one_letter_code
_entity_poly.pdbx_strand_id
1 'polypeptide(L)'
;MKQFFLAVFILFLAPVALAQRGIYHEDRLSFGSNFLKDETAIGQVHLDLGIGYRFSEKFRLGFLLGYGYMAFRDEAKQKARSFSMGMGLNGNFRCFANEAIALHSDTRIYVGSPSKESLADWGFFSVGTELQTYFLSIASERIKPYVSLGISAIYGDYEKNNFTIERTYFMPHIGLGIVRQF
;
A
#
# COMPACT_ATOMS: atom_id res chain seq x y z
N MET A 1 22.81 -17.38 2.14
CA MET A 1 22.09 -16.12 1.94
C MET A 1 22.32 -15.51 0.56
N LYS A 2 23.57 -15.27 0.08
CA LYS A 2 23.81 -14.68 -1.27
C LYS A 2 23.17 -15.46 -2.43
N GLN A 3 23.20 -16.78 -2.39
CA GLN A 3 22.59 -17.63 -3.44
C GLN A 3 21.05 -17.57 -3.44
N PHE A 4 20.42 -17.40 -2.27
CA PHE A 4 18.98 -17.23 -2.16
C PHE A 4 18.53 -15.89 -2.76
N PHE A 5 19.25 -14.79 -2.45
CA PHE A 5 18.99 -13.48 -3.07
C PHE A 5 19.21 -13.50 -4.59
N LEU A 6 20.24 -14.21 -5.08
CA LEU A 6 20.49 -14.34 -6.51
C LEU A 6 19.37 -15.15 -7.19
N ALA A 7 18.90 -16.25 -6.58
CA ALA A 7 17.80 -17.06 -7.10
C ALA A 7 16.48 -16.26 -7.13
N VAL A 8 16.18 -15.52 -6.07
CA VAL A 8 15.01 -14.62 -6.03
C VAL A 8 15.14 -13.52 -7.10
N PHE A 9 16.30 -12.91 -7.24
CA PHE A 9 16.57 -11.88 -8.24
C PHE A 9 16.44 -12.42 -9.68
N ILE A 10 16.94 -13.64 -9.95
CA ILE A 10 16.79 -14.33 -11.25
C ILE A 10 15.32 -14.69 -11.50
N LEU A 11 14.57 -15.12 -10.47
CA LEU A 11 13.14 -15.42 -10.58
C LEU A 11 12.31 -14.16 -10.92
N PHE A 12 12.72 -12.99 -10.46
CA PHE A 12 12.12 -11.70 -10.81
C PHE A 12 12.58 -11.17 -12.20
N LEU A 13 13.80 -11.47 -12.63
CA LEU A 13 14.32 -11.04 -13.92
C LEU A 13 13.92 -11.95 -15.08
N ALA A 14 13.72 -13.25 -14.85
CA ALA A 14 13.34 -14.20 -15.90
C ALA A 14 12.01 -13.84 -16.61
N PRO A 15 10.93 -13.40 -15.90
CA PRO A 15 9.72 -12.91 -16.55
C PRO A 15 9.94 -11.62 -17.34
N VAL A 16 10.87 -10.76 -16.93
CA VAL A 16 11.19 -9.49 -17.61
C VAL A 16 11.77 -9.72 -18.99
N ALA A 17 12.57 -10.78 -19.17
CA ALA A 17 13.15 -11.15 -20.47
C ALA A 17 12.12 -11.77 -21.44
N LEU A 18 11.02 -12.32 -20.91
CA LEU A 18 9.99 -13.03 -21.71
C LEU A 18 8.76 -12.18 -22.03
N ALA A 19 8.62 -10.98 -21.45
CA ALA A 19 7.37 -10.24 -21.54
C ALA A 19 7.54 -8.75 -21.84
N GLN A 20 7.55 -8.41 -23.10
CA GLN A 20 7.28 -7.03 -23.53
C GLN A 20 5.86 -6.53 -23.22
N ARG A 21 5.04 -7.30 -22.49
CA ARG A 21 3.62 -6.98 -22.22
C ARG A 21 3.24 -6.86 -20.74
N GLY A 22 4.15 -7.00 -19.80
CA GLY A 22 3.75 -7.30 -18.43
C GLY A 22 4.20 -6.38 -17.31
N ILE A 23 5.22 -5.56 -17.48
CA ILE A 23 5.71 -4.70 -16.42
C ILE A 23 4.82 -3.47 -16.28
N TYR A 24 4.49 -3.13 -15.03
CA TYR A 24 3.82 -1.88 -14.70
C TYR A 24 4.52 -1.19 -13.55
N HIS A 25 4.32 0.11 -13.46
CA HIS A 25 4.66 0.95 -12.32
C HIS A 25 3.39 1.58 -11.78
N GLU A 26 3.26 1.64 -10.46
CA GLU A 26 2.12 2.22 -9.77
C GLU A 26 2.60 3.30 -8.80
N ASP A 27 2.02 4.48 -8.88
CA ASP A 27 2.13 5.53 -7.87
C ASP A 27 0.77 5.71 -7.21
N ARG A 28 0.71 5.67 -5.87
CA ARG A 28 -0.53 5.81 -5.12
C ARG A 28 -0.33 6.68 -3.90
N LEU A 29 -1.20 7.65 -3.72
CA LEU A 29 -1.35 8.42 -2.49
C LEU A 29 -2.64 8.01 -1.80
N SER A 30 -2.58 7.68 -0.51
CA SER A 30 -3.76 7.28 0.26
C SER A 30 -3.85 8.02 1.58
N PHE A 31 -5.09 8.16 2.05
CA PHE A 31 -5.47 8.81 3.29
C PHE A 31 -6.40 7.87 4.05
N GLY A 32 -6.08 7.58 5.29
CA GLY A 32 -6.90 6.71 6.12
C GLY A 32 -7.00 7.24 7.55
N SER A 33 -8.09 6.87 8.21
CA SER A 33 -8.28 7.13 9.63
C SER A 33 -9.28 6.14 10.20
N ASN A 34 -9.06 5.70 11.44
CA ASN A 34 -10.10 5.04 12.18
C ASN A 34 -10.99 6.15 12.78
N PHE A 35 -12.19 6.30 12.28
CA PHE A 35 -13.17 7.27 12.78
C PHE A 35 -13.83 6.86 14.11
N LEU A 36 -13.32 5.84 14.78
CA LEU A 36 -13.86 5.38 16.04
C LEU A 36 -13.71 6.47 17.11
N LYS A 37 -14.82 6.86 17.69
CA LYS A 37 -14.93 7.97 18.64
C LYS A 37 -14.21 7.71 19.97
N ASP A 38 -13.91 6.45 20.26
CA ASP A 38 -13.49 6.03 21.56
C ASP A 38 -11.97 5.88 21.65
N GLU A 39 -11.40 6.64 22.55
CA GLU A 39 -10.15 6.47 23.28
C GLU A 39 -8.87 6.42 22.43
N THR A 40 -8.79 5.63 21.36
CA THR A 40 -7.60 5.55 20.50
C THR A 40 -7.90 5.93 19.06
N ALA A 41 -7.00 6.66 18.43
CA ALA A 41 -7.15 7.06 17.04
C ALA A 41 -5.85 6.85 16.26
N ILE A 42 -5.98 6.39 15.03
CA ILE A 42 -4.90 6.33 14.05
C ILE A 42 -5.31 7.11 12.80
N GLY A 43 -4.38 7.89 12.28
CA GLY A 43 -4.52 8.53 10.98
C GLY A 43 -3.25 8.34 10.17
N GLN A 44 -3.40 8.16 8.87
CA GLN A 44 -2.28 7.90 7.97
C GLN A 44 -2.42 8.67 6.67
N VAL A 45 -1.29 9.21 6.21
CA VAL A 45 -1.07 9.62 4.81
C VAL A 45 0.05 8.77 4.27
N HIS A 46 -0.15 8.09 3.16
CA HIS A 46 0.81 7.11 2.65
C HIS A 46 0.98 7.23 1.14
N LEU A 47 2.24 7.28 0.72
CA LEU A 47 2.67 7.25 -0.68
C LEU A 47 3.28 5.87 -0.97
N ASP A 48 2.71 5.14 -1.92
CA ASP A 48 3.24 3.88 -2.43
C ASP A 48 3.85 4.10 -3.82
N LEU A 49 5.03 3.55 -4.01
CA LEU A 49 5.69 3.40 -5.29
C LEU A 49 5.78 1.91 -5.58
N GLY A 50 5.08 1.46 -6.60
CA GLY A 50 4.95 0.05 -6.94
C GLY A 50 5.58 -0.29 -8.27
N ILE A 51 6.20 -1.46 -8.33
CA ILE A 51 6.60 -2.12 -9.58
C ILE A 51 6.07 -3.54 -9.59
N GLY A 52 5.55 -3.99 -10.70
CA GLY A 52 4.99 -5.32 -10.75
C GLY A 52 4.85 -5.88 -12.16
N TYR A 53 4.23 -7.04 -12.20
CA TYR A 53 4.02 -7.79 -13.42
C TYR A 53 2.53 -8.12 -13.63
N ARG A 54 2.05 -7.88 -14.84
CA ARG A 54 0.70 -8.22 -15.28
C ARG A 54 0.72 -9.56 -16.00
N PHE A 55 0.25 -10.60 -15.31
CA PHE A 55 0.18 -11.98 -15.83
C PHE A 55 -0.93 -12.16 -16.86
N SER A 56 -2.00 -11.40 -16.71
CA SER A 56 -3.13 -11.42 -17.66
C SER A 56 -3.83 -10.07 -17.63
N GLU A 57 -4.83 -9.89 -18.49
CA GLU A 57 -5.68 -8.70 -18.44
C GLU A 57 -6.42 -8.54 -17.11
N LYS A 58 -6.62 -9.65 -16.38
CA LYS A 58 -7.39 -9.67 -15.14
C LYS A 58 -6.51 -9.66 -13.88
N PHE A 59 -5.23 -10.06 -13.96
CA PHE A 59 -4.42 -10.30 -12.77
C PHE A 59 -3.03 -9.66 -12.84
N ARG A 60 -2.65 -8.98 -11.76
CA ARG A 60 -1.34 -8.35 -11.54
C ARG A 60 -0.83 -8.66 -10.15
N LEU A 61 0.49 -8.79 -10.02
CA LEU A 61 1.20 -8.80 -8.74
C LEU A 61 2.28 -7.72 -8.75
N GLY A 62 2.49 -7.08 -7.63
CA GLY A 62 3.49 -6.04 -7.49
C GLY A 62 4.21 -6.06 -6.14
N PHE A 63 5.36 -5.42 -6.15
CA PHE A 63 6.13 -5.04 -4.99
C PHE A 63 5.94 -3.54 -4.75
N LEU A 64 5.77 -3.15 -3.49
CA LEU A 64 5.50 -1.79 -3.06
C LEU A 64 6.64 -1.29 -2.17
N LEU A 65 7.07 -0.07 -2.42
CA LEU A 65 7.85 0.73 -1.49
C LEU A 65 6.98 1.89 -1.04
N GLY A 66 6.90 2.10 0.25
CA GLY A 66 6.02 3.13 0.78
C GLY A 66 6.72 4.07 1.74
N TYR A 67 6.24 5.29 1.73
CA TYR A 67 6.63 6.34 2.65
C TYR A 67 5.37 6.97 3.21
N GLY A 68 5.27 7.04 4.54
CA GLY A 68 4.05 7.50 5.18
C GLY A 68 4.28 8.40 6.38
N TYR A 69 3.22 9.08 6.75
CA TYR A 69 3.11 9.79 8.01
C TYR A 69 1.95 9.20 8.78
N MET A 70 2.22 8.73 9.99
CA MET A 70 1.21 8.17 10.88
C MET A 70 1.09 9.02 12.14
N ALA A 71 -0.14 9.19 12.59
CA ALA A 71 -0.48 9.86 13.83
C ALA A 71 -1.32 8.93 14.70
N PHE A 72 -0.90 8.73 15.93
CA PHE A 72 -1.59 7.93 16.93
C PHE A 72 -2.06 8.81 18.07
N ARG A 73 -3.17 8.45 18.67
CA ARG A 73 -3.67 8.99 19.92
C ARG A 73 -4.18 7.84 20.79
N ASP A 74 -3.73 7.79 22.03
CA ASP A 74 -4.16 6.79 23.02
C ASP A 74 -5.39 7.21 23.80
N GLU A 75 -5.82 6.34 24.72
CA GLU A 75 -6.93 6.56 25.67
C GLU A 75 -6.67 7.75 26.60
N ALA A 76 -5.44 7.97 27.00
CA ALA A 76 -5.02 9.13 27.80
C ALA A 76 -4.88 10.42 26.97
N LYS A 77 -5.31 10.40 25.69
CA LYS A 77 -5.20 11.50 24.71
C LYS A 77 -3.75 11.94 24.40
N GLN A 78 -2.76 11.13 24.75
CA GLN A 78 -1.39 11.38 24.33
C GLN A 78 -1.29 11.18 22.82
N LYS A 79 -0.50 12.02 22.17
CA LYS A 79 -0.35 12.04 20.71
C LYS A 79 1.07 11.66 20.33
N ALA A 80 1.18 10.72 19.41
CA ALA A 80 2.42 10.33 18.80
C ALA A 80 2.34 10.52 17.29
N ARG A 81 3.43 10.98 16.68
CA ARG A 81 3.51 11.21 15.24
C ARG A 81 4.85 10.72 14.73
N SER A 82 4.85 10.05 13.60
CA SER A 82 6.07 9.55 13.02
C SER A 82 5.97 9.42 11.50
N PHE A 83 7.08 9.64 10.84
CA PHE A 83 7.26 9.18 9.47
C PHE A 83 7.62 7.71 9.48
N SER A 84 7.17 6.99 8.46
CA SER A 84 7.45 5.58 8.28
C SER A 84 7.93 5.29 6.88
N MET A 85 8.76 4.28 6.79
CA MET A 85 9.14 3.66 5.52
C MET A 85 8.77 2.18 5.59
N GLY A 86 8.45 1.60 4.46
CA GLY A 86 8.13 0.20 4.45
C GLY A 86 8.07 -0.39 3.06
N MET A 87 7.79 -1.69 3.04
CA MET A 87 7.67 -2.45 1.82
C MET A 87 6.47 -3.39 1.89
N GLY A 88 5.95 -3.75 0.73
CA GLY A 88 4.80 -4.61 0.66
C GLY A 88 4.67 -5.34 -0.66
N LEU A 89 3.62 -6.13 -0.72
CA LEU A 89 3.17 -6.82 -1.92
C LEU A 89 1.71 -6.45 -2.19
N ASN A 90 1.34 -6.37 -3.44
CA ASN A 90 -0.05 -6.26 -3.82
C ASN A 90 -0.43 -7.29 -4.88
N GLY A 91 -1.66 -7.80 -4.74
CA GLY A 91 -2.32 -8.62 -5.72
C GLY A 91 -3.59 -7.93 -6.21
N ASN A 92 -3.69 -7.70 -7.51
CA ASN A 92 -4.77 -6.94 -8.11
C ASN A 92 -5.53 -7.79 -9.12
N PHE A 93 -6.85 -7.81 -9.00
CA PHE A 93 -7.74 -8.58 -9.84
C PHE A 93 -8.84 -7.69 -10.45
N ARG A 94 -8.98 -7.71 -11.78
CA ARG A 94 -10.05 -6.99 -12.50
C ARG A 94 -11.37 -7.73 -12.40
N CYS A 95 -12.31 -7.15 -11.65
CA CYS A 95 -13.65 -7.70 -11.44
C CYS A 95 -14.60 -7.37 -12.58
N PHE A 96 -14.49 -6.15 -13.13
CA PHE A 96 -15.37 -5.63 -14.16
C PHE A 96 -14.65 -4.65 -15.06
N ALA A 97 -15.05 -4.55 -16.33
CA ALA A 97 -14.64 -3.47 -17.22
C ALA A 97 -15.69 -3.23 -18.31
N ASN A 98 -15.85 -1.96 -18.67
CA ASN A 98 -16.55 -1.51 -19.86
C ASN A 98 -15.70 -0.44 -20.58
N GLU A 99 -16.27 0.28 -21.54
CA GLU A 99 -15.54 1.31 -22.31
C GLU A 99 -15.12 2.52 -21.47
N ALA A 100 -15.85 2.84 -20.39
CA ALA A 100 -15.62 4.03 -19.58
C ALA A 100 -14.77 3.76 -18.33
N ILE A 101 -15.01 2.63 -17.67
CA ILE A 101 -14.39 2.30 -16.38
C ILE A 101 -13.97 0.84 -16.29
N ALA A 102 -12.97 0.56 -15.44
CA ALA A 102 -12.67 -0.79 -14.96
C ALA A 102 -12.59 -0.81 -13.43
N LEU A 103 -13.20 -1.84 -12.83
CA LEU A 103 -13.17 -2.08 -11.38
C LEU A 103 -12.19 -3.21 -11.08
N HIS A 104 -11.29 -2.96 -10.15
CA HIS A 104 -10.32 -3.93 -9.68
C HIS A 104 -10.43 -4.08 -8.17
N SER A 105 -10.31 -5.30 -7.68
CA SER A 105 -10.02 -5.60 -6.28
C SER A 105 -8.52 -5.67 -6.11
N ASP A 106 -7.97 -4.93 -5.15
CA ASP A 106 -6.54 -4.93 -4.83
C ASP A 106 -6.36 -5.33 -3.37
N THR A 107 -5.50 -6.31 -3.12
CA THR A 107 -5.14 -6.74 -1.76
C THR A 107 -3.68 -6.41 -1.53
N ARG A 108 -3.37 -5.76 -0.42
CA ARG A 108 -2.04 -5.29 -0.04
C ARG A 108 -1.62 -5.89 1.29
N ILE A 109 -0.40 -6.38 1.34
CA ILE A 109 0.27 -6.79 2.57
C ILE A 109 1.49 -5.89 2.72
N TYR A 110 1.66 -5.28 3.90
CA TYR A 110 2.66 -4.26 4.08
C TYR A 110 3.34 -4.38 5.45
N VAL A 111 4.65 -4.17 5.49
CA VAL A 111 5.44 -4.05 6.71
C VAL A 111 6.19 -2.73 6.69
N GLY A 112 6.21 -2.05 7.81
CA GLY A 112 6.90 -0.76 7.90
C GLY A 112 7.46 -0.50 9.29
N SER A 113 8.37 0.45 9.32
CA SER A 113 9.01 0.94 10.53
C SER A 113 9.18 2.46 10.46
N PRO A 114 9.41 3.14 11.57
CA PRO A 114 9.70 4.57 11.57
C PRO A 114 10.99 4.87 10.81
N SER A 115 11.06 6.04 10.22
CA SER A 115 12.30 6.56 9.67
C SER A 115 13.28 6.90 10.82
N LYS A 116 14.59 6.97 10.52
CA LYS A 116 15.63 7.32 11.51
C LYS A 116 15.42 8.69 12.18
N GLU A 117 14.66 9.57 11.57
CA GLU A 117 14.30 10.89 12.11
C GLU A 117 13.14 10.83 13.11
N SER A 118 12.49 9.69 13.23
CA SER A 118 11.41 9.50 14.20
C SER A 118 11.98 9.43 15.61
N LEU A 119 11.39 10.21 16.51
CA LEU A 119 11.71 10.18 17.95
C LEU A 119 11.01 9.02 18.68
N ALA A 120 10.43 8.09 17.96
CA ALA A 120 9.65 7.00 18.50
C ALA A 120 10.02 5.68 17.83
N ASP A 121 10.12 4.64 18.62
CA ASP A 121 10.26 3.28 18.14
C ASP A 121 8.87 2.73 17.87
N TRP A 122 8.62 2.30 16.65
CA TRP A 122 7.39 1.63 16.28
C TRP A 122 7.54 0.84 14.98
N GLY A 123 6.75 -0.19 14.85
CA GLY A 123 6.64 -0.99 13.65
C GLY A 123 5.18 -1.28 13.34
N PHE A 124 4.88 -1.63 12.14
CA PHE A 124 3.54 -2.08 11.80
C PHE A 124 3.55 -3.15 10.72
N PHE A 125 2.56 -3.99 10.81
CA PHE A 125 2.14 -4.92 9.77
C PHE A 125 0.71 -4.56 9.36
N SER A 126 0.43 -4.50 8.09
CA SER A 126 -0.94 -4.27 7.63
C SER A 126 -1.35 -5.22 6.52
N VAL A 127 -2.61 -5.59 6.55
CA VAL A 127 -3.29 -6.28 5.45
C VAL A 127 -4.53 -5.47 5.11
N GLY A 128 -4.67 -5.11 3.84
CA GLY A 128 -5.80 -4.33 3.38
C GLY A 128 -6.35 -4.83 2.07
N THR A 129 -7.60 -4.49 1.82
CA THR A 129 -8.24 -4.67 0.53
C THR A 129 -8.92 -3.38 0.11
N GLU A 130 -8.89 -3.10 -1.18
CA GLU A 130 -9.51 -1.91 -1.75
C GLU A 130 -10.17 -2.22 -3.09
N LEU A 131 -11.20 -1.46 -3.41
CA LEU A 131 -11.79 -1.40 -4.72
C LEU A 131 -11.19 -0.20 -5.47
N GLN A 132 -10.52 -0.46 -6.58
CA GLN A 132 -9.94 0.55 -7.45
C GLN A 132 -10.84 0.75 -8.66
N THR A 133 -11.21 2.01 -8.93
CA THR A 133 -11.97 2.41 -10.11
C THR A 133 -11.06 3.13 -11.08
N TYR A 134 -10.76 2.51 -12.19
CA TYR A 134 -9.97 3.07 -13.29
C TYR A 134 -10.87 3.83 -14.25
N PHE A 135 -10.47 5.03 -14.66
CA PHE A 135 -11.19 5.87 -15.61
C PHE A 135 -10.61 5.67 -17.02
N LEU A 136 -11.20 4.77 -17.79
CA LEU A 136 -10.71 4.40 -19.12
C LEU A 136 -10.95 5.50 -20.15
N SER A 137 -11.96 6.33 -19.97
CA SER A 137 -12.30 7.45 -20.85
C SER A 137 -11.22 8.55 -20.91
N ILE A 138 -10.45 8.72 -19.82
CA ILE A 138 -9.34 9.68 -19.74
C ILE A 138 -7.97 8.99 -19.71
N ALA A 139 -7.94 7.66 -19.72
CA ALA A 139 -6.73 6.88 -19.75
C ALA A 139 -6.09 6.90 -21.14
N SER A 140 -4.75 6.91 -21.19
CA SER A 140 -4.02 6.53 -22.38
C SER A 140 -3.70 5.04 -22.36
N GLU A 141 -3.18 4.49 -23.46
CA GLU A 141 -2.72 3.10 -23.50
C GLU A 141 -1.68 2.79 -22.41
N ARG A 142 -0.87 3.81 -22.05
CA ARG A 142 0.25 3.67 -21.11
C ARG A 142 -0.04 4.16 -19.70
N ILE A 143 -1.04 5.05 -19.51
CA ILE A 143 -1.30 5.73 -18.24
C ILE A 143 -2.76 5.54 -17.88
N LYS A 144 -3.02 4.92 -16.72
CA LYS A 144 -4.36 4.63 -16.22
C LYS A 144 -4.53 5.21 -14.82
N PRO A 145 -5.20 6.36 -14.70
CA PRO A 145 -5.54 6.92 -13.40
C PRO A 145 -6.68 6.14 -12.75
N TYR A 146 -6.68 6.10 -11.42
CA TYR A 146 -7.73 5.47 -10.64
C TYR A 146 -7.96 6.18 -9.31
N VAL A 147 -9.14 5.95 -8.74
CA VAL A 147 -9.44 6.21 -7.33
C VAL A 147 -9.66 4.88 -6.63
N SER A 148 -9.40 4.84 -5.33
CA SER A 148 -9.65 3.63 -4.53
C SER A 148 -10.36 3.94 -3.23
N LEU A 149 -11.14 2.98 -2.77
CA LEU A 149 -11.79 2.94 -1.47
C LEU A 149 -11.52 1.57 -0.85
N GLY A 150 -11.03 1.54 0.38
CA GLY A 150 -10.68 0.29 1.02
C GLY A 150 -10.68 0.33 2.54
N ILE A 151 -10.31 -0.80 3.10
CA ILE A 151 -10.11 -0.98 4.53
C ILE A 151 -8.82 -1.77 4.76
N SER A 152 -8.07 -1.38 5.78
CA SER A 152 -6.87 -2.09 6.23
C SER A 152 -6.99 -2.46 7.70
N ALA A 153 -6.56 -3.66 8.05
CA ALA A 153 -6.21 -4.03 9.42
C ALA A 153 -4.73 -3.71 9.61
N ILE A 154 -4.41 -2.86 10.58
CA ILE A 154 -3.04 -2.45 10.90
C ILE A 154 -2.75 -2.92 12.30
N TYR A 155 -1.79 -3.82 12.45
CA TYR A 155 -1.17 -4.16 13.72
C TYR A 155 0.04 -3.25 13.91
N GLY A 156 0.00 -2.41 14.92
CA GLY A 156 1.05 -1.46 15.24
C GLY A 156 1.57 -1.64 16.65
N ASP A 157 2.89 -1.56 16.77
CA ASP A 157 3.63 -1.47 18.03
C ASP A 157 4.35 -0.13 18.05
N TYR A 158 4.04 0.68 19.05
CA TYR A 158 4.56 2.04 19.19
C TYR A 158 5.02 2.28 20.61
N GLU A 159 6.29 2.63 20.80
CA GLU A 159 6.87 2.94 22.11
C GLU A 159 7.56 4.31 22.10
N LYS A 160 7.23 5.15 23.09
CA LYS A 160 7.90 6.43 23.33
C LYS A 160 7.73 6.86 24.79
N ASN A 161 8.84 7.15 25.49
CA ASN A 161 8.83 7.73 26.83
C ASN A 161 7.90 6.99 27.82
N ASN A 162 8.01 5.67 27.92
CA ASN A 162 7.17 4.80 28.74
C ASN A 162 5.69 4.73 28.29
N PHE A 163 5.42 5.13 27.08
CA PHE A 163 4.12 5.06 26.46
C PHE A 163 4.17 4.00 25.36
N THR A 164 3.41 2.92 25.52
CA THR A 164 3.35 1.81 24.56
C THR A 164 1.93 1.65 24.04
N ILE A 165 1.78 1.59 22.74
CA ILE A 165 0.54 1.19 22.06
C ILE A 165 0.84 -0.05 21.24
N GLU A 166 0.21 -1.15 21.59
CA GLU A 166 0.24 -2.40 20.86
C GLU A 166 -1.19 -2.81 20.54
N ARG A 167 -1.65 -2.52 19.31
CA ARG A 167 -3.05 -2.74 18.94
C ARG A 167 -3.25 -3.02 17.46
N THR A 168 -4.37 -3.66 17.16
CA THR A 168 -4.89 -3.78 15.81
C THR A 168 -5.94 -2.71 15.55
N TYR A 169 -5.74 -1.95 14.50
CA TYR A 169 -6.66 -0.91 14.04
C TYR A 169 -7.31 -1.32 12.73
N PHE A 170 -8.60 -1.07 12.61
CA PHE A 170 -9.29 -1.12 11.32
C PHE A 170 -9.39 0.29 10.76
N MET A 171 -8.76 0.52 9.63
CA MET A 171 -8.64 1.84 9.03
C MET A 171 -9.26 1.86 7.64
N PRO A 172 -10.46 2.45 7.47
CA PRO A 172 -10.95 2.81 6.16
C PRO A 172 -10.03 3.86 5.54
N HIS A 173 -9.82 3.75 4.23
CA HIS A 173 -8.95 4.66 3.50
C HIS A 173 -9.49 4.93 2.09
N ILE A 174 -9.11 6.08 1.57
CA ILE A 174 -9.29 6.47 0.18
C ILE A 174 -7.92 6.66 -0.45
N GLY A 175 -7.83 6.41 -1.76
CA GLY A 175 -6.58 6.60 -2.50
C GLY A 175 -6.81 7.17 -3.90
N LEU A 176 -5.75 7.79 -4.39
CA LEU A 176 -5.62 8.24 -5.77
C LEU A 176 -4.35 7.61 -6.33
N GLY A 177 -4.41 7.09 -7.53
CA GLY A 177 -3.23 6.46 -8.11
C GLY A 177 -3.19 6.51 -9.63
N ILE A 178 -2.02 6.20 -10.13
CA ILE A 178 -1.73 6.10 -11.56
C ILE A 178 -0.94 4.80 -11.79
N VAL A 179 -1.40 4.01 -12.73
CA VAL A 179 -0.63 2.87 -13.24
C VAL A 179 -0.07 3.20 -14.61
N ARG A 180 1.23 3.03 -14.77
CA ARG A 180 1.94 3.14 -16.04
C ARG A 180 2.30 1.74 -16.54
N GLN A 181 2.05 1.46 -17.80
CA GLN A 181 2.39 0.21 -18.48
C GLN A 181 3.53 0.46 -19.47
N PHE A 182 4.51 -0.43 -19.44
CA PHE A 182 5.68 -0.40 -20.33
C PHE A 182 5.60 -1.51 -21.38
#